data_ecf86fcc00ccc088bc4451587d0c8a2c
#
_entry.id   ecf86fcc00ccc088bc4451587d0c8a2c
#
_cell.length_a   1.000
_cell.length_b   1.000
_cell.length_c   1.000
_cell.angle_alpha   90.00
_cell.angle_beta   90.00
_cell.angle_gamma   90.00
#
_symmetry.space_group_name_H-M   'P 1'
#
loop_
_entity.id
_entity.type
_entity.pdbx_description
1 polymer ?
#
loop_
_entity_poly.entity_id
_entity_poly.type
_entity_poly.pdbx_seq_one_letter_code
_entity_poly.pdbx_strand_id
1 'polypeptide(L)'
;MPSTRTPIGPTRTAAATATVIGEPAQPRLNAQRLPLLAEADLLDSPAAWSAVATPVGAFRLEPVRPRHDLELLARWMNDPEVAAYWELAGPTAVTAAHLRAQLDSDGRSIPCLGLLDGTPMSYWELYRADLDPLARHYPARPHDTGIHLLIGDGTNRGRGLGTTLLRAVADLVFDNRPRCARVIAEPDIRNTPSVSAFLNSGFRCSAEIDLPEKRAALMIRERALRNLL
;
A
#
# COMPACT_ATOMS: atom_id res chain seq x y z
N MET A 1 46.61 20.59 69.63
CA MET A 1 46.94 19.23 70.06
C MET A 1 46.43 18.27 69.01
N PRO A 2 47.27 17.67 68.15
CA PRO A 2 46.84 16.80 67.09
C PRO A 2 46.69 15.35 67.60
N SER A 3 45.60 14.72 67.25
CA SER A 3 45.31 13.30 67.55
C SER A 3 45.69 12.46 66.32
N THR A 4 46.63 11.57 66.52
CA THR A 4 47.18 10.61 65.58
C THR A 4 46.15 9.49 65.31
N ARG A 5 45.80 9.23 64.03
CA ARG A 5 45.11 8.02 63.64
C ARG A 5 46.00 7.08 62.87
N THR A 6 46.12 5.89 63.37
CA THR A 6 46.82 4.76 62.79
C THR A 6 46.12 4.21 61.55
N PRO A 7 46.78 3.79 60.48
CA PRO A 7 46.15 3.21 59.32
C PRO A 7 45.86 1.72 59.53
N ILE A 8 44.62 1.32 59.23
CA ILE A 8 44.18 -0.07 59.16
C ILE A 8 44.46 -0.61 57.78
N GLY A 9 45.17 -1.73 57.69
CA GLY A 9 45.56 -2.38 56.43
C GLY A 9 44.38 -3.04 55.69
N PRO A 10 44.59 -3.40 54.41
CA PRO A 10 43.49 -3.83 53.54
C PRO A 10 43.08 -5.28 53.80
N THR A 11 41.78 -5.46 54.01
CA THR A 11 41.14 -6.78 54.10
C THR A 11 41.01 -7.36 52.68
N ARG A 12 41.58 -8.54 52.45
CA ARG A 12 41.42 -9.32 51.23
C ARG A 12 39.93 -9.76 51.11
N THR A 13 39.21 -9.23 50.12
CA THR A 13 37.92 -9.71 49.71
C THR A 13 38.07 -10.80 48.65
N ALA A 14 37.54 -11.98 48.94
CA ALA A 14 37.57 -13.12 48.05
C ALA A 14 36.80 -12.82 46.76
N ALA A 15 37.38 -13.13 45.63
CA ALA A 15 36.73 -13.06 44.33
C ALA A 15 35.65 -14.16 44.26
N ALA A 16 34.38 -13.73 44.19
CA ALA A 16 33.28 -14.62 43.84
C ALA A 16 33.28 -14.78 42.30
N THR A 17 33.53 -16.00 41.86
CA THR A 17 33.43 -16.37 40.43
C THR A 17 31.96 -16.34 40.04
N ALA A 18 31.55 -15.31 39.34
CA ALA A 18 30.22 -15.26 38.74
C ALA A 18 30.18 -16.24 37.54
N THR A 19 29.44 -17.31 37.73
CA THR A 19 29.05 -18.22 36.65
C THR A 19 28.18 -17.45 35.68
N VAL A 20 28.69 -17.13 34.48
CA VAL A 20 27.92 -16.57 33.38
C VAL A 20 26.94 -17.67 32.94
N ILE A 21 25.69 -17.54 33.37
CA ILE A 21 24.59 -18.32 32.79
C ILE A 21 24.41 -17.80 31.39
N GLY A 22 24.81 -18.62 30.40
CA GLY A 22 24.60 -18.31 28.97
C GLY A 22 23.13 -18.04 28.71
N GLU A 23 22.85 -16.89 28.18
CA GLU A 23 21.57 -16.53 27.61
C GLU A 23 21.12 -17.63 26.63
N PRO A 24 19.89 -18.16 26.73
CA PRO A 24 19.41 -19.16 25.78
C PRO A 24 19.46 -18.52 24.40
N ALA A 25 20.26 -19.10 23.50
CA ALA A 25 20.32 -18.73 22.10
C ALA A 25 18.89 -18.69 21.59
N GLN A 26 18.40 -17.48 21.31
CA GLN A 26 17.16 -17.32 20.55
C GLN A 26 17.32 -18.13 19.28
N PRO A 27 16.37 -19.02 18.94
CA PRO A 27 16.42 -19.69 17.67
C PRO A 27 16.45 -18.57 16.63
N ARG A 28 17.58 -18.45 15.94
CA ARG A 28 17.62 -17.71 14.69
C ARG A 28 16.52 -18.35 13.86
N LEU A 29 15.38 -17.66 13.74
CA LEU A 29 14.43 -17.96 12.70
C LEU A 29 15.26 -17.92 11.44
N ASN A 30 15.65 -19.13 10.99
CA ASN A 30 16.16 -19.29 9.66
C ASN A 30 15.21 -18.47 8.79
N ALA A 31 15.74 -17.48 8.11
CA ALA A 31 15.11 -16.92 6.94
C ALA A 31 15.10 -18.04 5.87
N GLN A 32 14.42 -19.15 6.21
CA GLN A 32 13.92 -20.05 5.22
C GLN A 32 12.99 -19.16 4.42
N ARG A 33 13.49 -18.77 3.23
CA ARG A 33 12.68 -18.25 2.16
C ARG A 33 11.36 -18.97 2.26
N LEU A 34 10.30 -18.27 2.63
CA LEU A 34 8.95 -18.71 2.35
C LEU A 34 9.02 -19.32 0.96
N PRO A 35 8.50 -20.56 0.76
CA PRO A 35 8.58 -21.21 -0.52
C PRO A 35 8.22 -20.15 -1.53
N LEU A 36 9.12 -19.92 -2.50
CA LEU A 36 8.96 -18.92 -3.55
C LEU A 36 7.50 -18.98 -3.97
N LEU A 37 6.70 -17.99 -3.56
CA LEU A 37 5.38 -17.84 -4.14
C LEU A 37 5.68 -17.90 -5.63
N ALA A 38 5.16 -18.90 -6.33
CA ALA A 38 5.39 -19.02 -7.74
C ALA A 38 5.10 -17.64 -8.33
N GLU A 39 5.92 -17.14 -9.26
CA GLU A 39 5.75 -15.81 -9.86
C GLU A 39 4.28 -15.55 -10.26
N ALA A 40 3.56 -16.62 -10.64
CA ALA A 40 2.11 -16.63 -10.88
C ALA A 40 1.23 -16.19 -9.69
N ASP A 41 1.74 -16.18 -8.47
CA ASP A 41 1.01 -15.73 -7.27
C ASP A 41 1.21 -14.24 -6.98
N LEU A 42 2.18 -13.59 -7.62
CA LEU A 42 2.38 -12.14 -7.55
C LEU A 42 1.43 -11.42 -8.51
N LEU A 43 1.47 -10.09 -8.47
CA LEU A 43 0.69 -9.29 -9.42
C LEU A 43 1.26 -9.49 -10.83
N ASP A 44 0.41 -9.96 -11.76
CA ASP A 44 0.76 -9.97 -13.18
C ASP A 44 0.92 -8.53 -13.67
N SER A 45 1.75 -8.37 -14.71
CA SER A 45 1.94 -7.02 -15.27
C SER A 45 0.63 -6.45 -15.84
N PRO A 46 0.09 -5.36 -15.27
CA PRO A 46 -1.09 -4.70 -15.82
C PRO A 46 -0.92 -4.22 -17.27
N ALA A 47 0.33 -4.12 -17.77
CA ALA A 47 0.60 -3.82 -19.17
C ALA A 47 0.04 -4.86 -20.14
N ALA A 48 -0.13 -6.11 -19.70
CA ALA A 48 -0.74 -7.17 -20.49
C ALA A 48 -2.28 -7.16 -20.45
N TRP A 49 -2.87 -6.35 -19.57
CA TRP A 49 -4.33 -6.28 -19.46
C TRP A 49 -4.91 -5.46 -20.61
N SER A 50 -5.95 -5.98 -21.22
CA SER A 50 -6.63 -5.27 -22.31
C SER A 50 -7.29 -3.98 -21.83
N ALA A 51 -7.33 -2.97 -22.71
CA ALA A 51 -8.16 -1.79 -22.45
C ALA A 51 -9.63 -2.18 -22.32
N VAL A 52 -10.36 -1.47 -21.47
CA VAL A 52 -11.80 -1.68 -21.26
C VAL A 52 -12.57 -0.46 -21.74
N ALA A 53 -13.70 -0.68 -22.42
CA ALA A 53 -14.64 0.37 -22.74
C ALA A 53 -15.37 0.80 -21.46
N THR A 54 -15.44 2.10 -21.22
CA THR A 54 -16.20 2.70 -20.13
C THR A 54 -17.18 3.74 -20.71
N PRO A 55 -18.19 4.17 -19.94
CA PRO A 55 -19.07 5.26 -20.39
C PRO A 55 -18.36 6.59 -20.69
N VAL A 56 -17.10 6.73 -20.25
CA VAL A 56 -16.32 7.97 -20.38
C VAL A 56 -15.14 7.84 -21.35
N GLY A 57 -14.97 6.69 -22.01
CA GLY A 57 -13.90 6.42 -22.97
C GLY A 57 -13.23 5.07 -22.73
N ALA A 58 -12.25 4.75 -23.58
CA ALA A 58 -11.44 3.54 -23.45
C ALA A 58 -10.39 3.74 -22.33
N PHE A 59 -10.42 2.89 -21.31
CA PHE A 59 -9.52 2.99 -20.18
C PHE A 59 -8.54 1.81 -20.15
N ARG A 60 -7.28 2.09 -19.80
CA ARG A 60 -6.24 1.08 -19.58
C ARG A 60 -5.29 1.48 -18.48
N LEU A 61 -4.62 0.49 -17.89
CA LEU A 61 -3.51 0.68 -16.96
C LEU A 61 -2.18 0.48 -17.68
N GLU A 62 -1.22 1.35 -17.41
CA GLU A 62 0.18 1.20 -17.83
C GLU A 62 1.08 1.29 -16.60
N PRO A 63 1.98 0.31 -16.36
CA PRO A 63 2.98 0.43 -15.30
C PRO A 63 3.79 1.72 -15.44
N VAL A 64 4.04 2.37 -14.31
CA VAL A 64 4.80 3.63 -14.28
C VAL A 64 6.23 3.41 -14.76
N ARG A 65 6.69 4.30 -15.63
CA ARG A 65 8.07 4.39 -16.11
C ARG A 65 8.72 5.64 -15.52
N PRO A 66 9.47 5.55 -14.41
CA PRO A 66 9.95 6.72 -13.67
C PRO A 66 10.69 7.76 -14.52
N ARG A 67 11.44 7.31 -15.55
CA ARG A 67 12.17 8.21 -16.43
C ARG A 67 11.26 9.11 -17.29
N HIS A 68 9.98 8.72 -17.45
CA HIS A 68 9.02 9.44 -18.32
C HIS A 68 7.89 10.07 -17.50
N ASP A 69 7.48 9.40 -16.42
CA ASP A 69 6.21 9.70 -15.76
C ASP A 69 6.41 10.48 -14.44
N LEU A 70 7.65 10.54 -13.92
CA LEU A 70 7.95 11.11 -12.61
C LEU A 70 7.51 12.57 -12.46
N GLU A 71 7.79 13.41 -13.46
CA GLU A 71 7.43 14.83 -13.39
C GLU A 71 5.89 15.03 -13.39
N LEU A 72 5.17 14.21 -14.14
CA LEU A 72 3.71 14.21 -14.15
C LEU A 72 3.18 13.83 -12.77
N LEU A 73 3.66 12.74 -12.22
CA LEU A 73 3.23 12.24 -10.91
C LEU A 73 3.59 13.21 -9.79
N ALA A 74 4.79 13.80 -9.82
CA ALA A 74 5.18 14.80 -8.83
C ALA A 74 4.26 16.04 -8.87
N ARG A 75 3.82 16.49 -10.04
CA ARG A 75 2.83 17.57 -10.15
C ARG A 75 1.49 17.18 -9.50
N TRP A 76 1.03 15.95 -9.76
CA TRP A 76 -0.22 15.46 -9.17
C TRP A 76 -0.13 15.29 -7.65
N MET A 77 0.99 14.80 -7.14
CA MET A 77 1.22 14.65 -5.70
C MET A 77 1.32 16.00 -4.96
N ASN A 78 1.71 17.07 -5.68
CA ASN A 78 1.75 18.43 -5.13
C ASN A 78 0.43 19.21 -5.30
N ASP A 79 -0.59 18.64 -5.93
CA ASP A 79 -1.93 19.23 -5.92
C ASP A 79 -2.48 19.20 -4.48
N PRO A 80 -2.95 20.33 -3.93
CA PRO A 80 -3.38 20.40 -2.52
C PRO A 80 -4.46 19.39 -2.15
N GLU A 81 -5.40 19.08 -3.05
CA GLU A 81 -6.46 18.09 -2.79
C GLU A 81 -5.93 16.66 -2.76
N VAL A 82 -4.86 16.37 -3.52
CA VAL A 82 -4.16 15.08 -3.48
C VAL A 82 -3.26 15.02 -2.26
N ALA A 83 -2.46 16.05 -2.03
CA ALA A 83 -1.50 16.14 -0.93
C ALA A 83 -2.14 15.92 0.44
N ALA A 84 -3.39 16.36 0.59
CA ALA A 84 -4.15 16.21 1.84
C ALA A 84 -4.34 14.76 2.29
N TYR A 85 -4.22 13.78 1.36
CA TYR A 85 -4.48 12.37 1.65
C TYR A 85 -3.34 11.43 1.24
N TRP A 86 -2.49 11.86 0.32
CA TRP A 86 -1.34 11.06 -0.13
C TRP A 86 -0.05 11.40 0.63
N GLU A 87 0.02 12.60 1.23
CA GLU A 87 1.15 13.07 2.04
C GLU A 87 2.52 12.98 1.32
N LEU A 88 2.51 13.06 -0.02
CA LEU A 88 3.67 12.97 -0.89
C LEU A 88 4.04 14.30 -1.56
N ALA A 89 3.49 15.42 -1.04
CA ALA A 89 3.86 16.75 -1.51
C ALA A 89 5.32 17.06 -1.15
N GLY A 90 6.00 17.75 -2.06
CA GLY A 90 7.40 18.14 -1.86
C GLY A 90 8.21 18.11 -3.15
N PRO A 91 9.53 18.16 -3.05
CA PRO A 91 10.41 18.00 -4.21
C PRO A 91 10.15 16.68 -4.94
N THR A 92 10.41 16.64 -6.25
CA THR A 92 10.26 15.44 -7.10
C THR A 92 10.92 14.18 -6.50
N ALA A 93 11.98 14.37 -5.71
CA ALA A 93 12.66 13.29 -4.99
C ALA A 93 11.74 12.51 -4.02
N VAL A 94 10.71 13.14 -3.45
CA VAL A 94 9.74 12.49 -2.56
C VAL A 94 8.92 11.47 -3.37
N THR A 95 8.32 11.90 -4.48
CA THR A 95 7.60 11.01 -5.39
C THR A 95 8.51 9.92 -5.94
N ALA A 96 9.76 10.26 -6.31
CA ALA A 96 10.74 9.29 -6.80
C ALA A 96 11.07 8.20 -5.76
N ALA A 97 11.20 8.58 -4.48
CA ALA A 97 11.47 7.62 -3.40
C ALA A 97 10.27 6.68 -3.19
N HIS A 98 9.06 7.22 -3.21
CA HIS A 98 7.82 6.45 -3.09
C HIS A 98 7.67 5.42 -4.23
N LEU A 99 7.85 5.84 -5.48
CA LEU A 99 7.81 4.94 -6.64
C LEU A 99 8.90 3.86 -6.58
N ARG A 100 10.12 4.23 -6.17
CA ARG A 100 11.22 3.29 -6.06
C ARG A 100 10.93 2.20 -5.03
N ALA A 101 10.36 2.55 -3.87
CA ALA A 101 10.00 1.58 -2.85
C ALA A 101 9.03 0.49 -3.37
N GLN A 102 8.15 0.83 -4.31
CA GLN A 102 7.25 -0.12 -4.95
C GLN A 102 7.92 -0.91 -6.08
N LEU A 103 8.66 -0.22 -6.96
CA LEU A 103 9.29 -0.83 -8.14
C LEU A 103 10.46 -1.76 -7.78
N ASP A 104 11.21 -1.44 -6.72
CA ASP A 104 12.30 -2.28 -6.20
C ASP A 104 11.78 -3.39 -5.26
N SER A 105 10.46 -3.48 -5.08
CA SER A 105 9.82 -4.51 -4.27
C SER A 105 9.84 -5.88 -4.99
N ASP A 106 9.39 -6.90 -4.28
CA ASP A 106 9.31 -8.27 -4.76
C ASP A 106 8.07 -8.55 -5.66
N GLY A 107 7.51 -7.53 -6.31
CA GLY A 107 6.34 -7.63 -7.17
C GLY A 107 4.99 -7.64 -6.44
N ARG A 108 4.97 -7.28 -5.15
CA ARG A 108 3.72 -7.19 -4.37
C ARG A 108 2.94 -5.91 -4.63
N SER A 109 3.56 -4.90 -5.21
CA SER A 109 2.92 -3.63 -5.57
C SER A 109 3.37 -3.19 -6.95
N ILE A 110 2.44 -2.71 -7.75
CA ILE A 110 2.72 -2.19 -9.09
C ILE A 110 2.05 -0.81 -9.22
N PRO A 111 2.85 0.26 -9.27
CA PRO A 111 2.35 1.60 -9.57
C PRO A 111 2.01 1.71 -11.06
N CYS A 112 0.84 2.26 -11.38
CA CYS A 112 0.34 2.39 -12.74
C CYS A 112 -0.18 3.80 -13.04
N LEU A 113 -0.06 4.23 -14.28
CA LEU A 113 -0.88 5.30 -14.83
C LEU A 113 -2.19 4.70 -15.37
N GLY A 114 -3.30 5.38 -15.11
CA GLY A 114 -4.56 5.12 -15.77
C GLY A 114 -4.72 6.10 -16.93
N LEU A 115 -4.86 5.55 -18.15
CA LEU A 115 -5.03 6.30 -19.37
C LEU A 115 -6.49 6.20 -19.83
N LEU A 116 -7.09 7.35 -20.13
CA LEU A 116 -8.40 7.45 -20.75
C LEU A 116 -8.22 7.97 -22.18
N ASP A 117 -8.65 7.20 -23.15
CA ASP A 117 -8.42 7.48 -24.60
C ASP A 117 -6.96 7.84 -24.92
N GLY A 118 -6.04 7.10 -24.26
CA GLY A 118 -4.59 7.27 -24.43
C GLY A 118 -3.97 8.42 -23.63
N THR A 119 -4.78 9.22 -22.92
CA THR A 119 -4.28 10.36 -22.11
C THR A 119 -4.13 9.96 -20.64
N PRO A 120 -2.95 10.12 -20.03
CA PRO A 120 -2.77 9.90 -18.60
C PRO A 120 -3.67 10.83 -17.79
N MET A 121 -4.50 10.28 -16.90
CA MET A 121 -5.43 11.08 -16.11
C MET A 121 -5.54 10.65 -14.64
N SER A 122 -4.98 9.50 -14.28
CA SER A 122 -5.04 8.97 -12.91
C SER A 122 -3.77 8.17 -12.59
N TYR A 123 -3.48 8.04 -11.31
CA TYR A 123 -2.43 7.16 -10.79
C TYR A 123 -3.06 6.10 -9.90
N TRP A 124 -2.53 4.90 -9.98
CA TRP A 124 -3.00 3.72 -9.30
C TRP A 124 -1.85 2.97 -8.66
N GLU A 125 -2.14 2.37 -7.52
CA GLU A 125 -1.30 1.34 -6.92
C GLU A 125 -2.12 0.07 -6.82
N LEU A 126 -1.67 -0.98 -7.49
CA LEU A 126 -2.23 -2.31 -7.32
C LEU A 126 -1.29 -3.10 -6.43
N TYR A 127 -1.80 -3.70 -5.37
CA TYR A 127 -0.95 -4.42 -4.43
C TYR A 127 -1.63 -5.68 -3.86
N ARG A 128 -0.83 -6.60 -3.36
CA ARG A 128 -1.27 -7.80 -2.64
C ARG A 128 -1.63 -7.41 -1.21
N ALA A 129 -2.91 -7.08 -0.99
CA ALA A 129 -3.41 -6.64 0.32
C ALA A 129 -3.24 -7.71 1.41
N ASP A 130 -3.27 -8.99 1.04
CA ASP A 130 -3.02 -10.11 1.95
C ASP A 130 -1.53 -10.27 2.36
N LEU A 131 -0.61 -9.66 1.65
CA LEU A 131 0.83 -9.65 1.94
C LEU A 131 1.32 -8.28 2.44
N ASP A 132 0.42 -7.31 2.53
CA ASP A 132 0.67 -5.95 2.99
C ASP A 132 0.45 -5.85 4.53
N PRO A 133 1.06 -4.88 5.23
CA PRO A 133 0.76 -4.59 6.63
C PRO A 133 -0.73 -4.42 6.94
N LEU A 134 -1.52 -3.95 5.98
CA LEU A 134 -2.97 -3.86 6.06
C LEU A 134 -3.64 -5.18 6.47
N ALA A 135 -3.07 -6.33 6.08
CA ALA A 135 -3.60 -7.65 6.43
C ALA A 135 -3.71 -7.93 7.94
N ARG A 136 -3.04 -7.12 8.77
CA ARG A 136 -3.13 -7.20 10.23
C ARG A 136 -4.38 -6.53 10.80
N HIS A 137 -5.06 -5.72 10.00
CA HIS A 137 -6.19 -4.88 10.42
C HIS A 137 -7.55 -5.40 9.93
N TYR A 138 -7.57 -6.50 9.17
CA TYR A 138 -8.81 -7.11 8.71
C TYR A 138 -8.63 -8.63 8.47
N PRO A 139 -9.70 -9.43 8.39
CA PRO A 139 -9.61 -10.87 8.06
C PRO A 139 -9.23 -11.06 6.59
N ALA A 140 -7.93 -10.86 6.29
CA ALA A 140 -7.36 -10.98 4.96
C ALA A 140 -7.55 -12.40 4.41
N ARG A 141 -7.77 -12.51 3.11
CA ARG A 141 -7.86 -13.78 2.38
C ARG A 141 -6.74 -13.85 1.35
N PRO A 142 -6.23 -15.06 1.06
CA PRO A 142 -5.24 -15.22 -0.01
C PRO A 142 -5.70 -14.57 -1.31
N HIS A 143 -4.78 -13.86 -1.97
CA HIS A 143 -4.99 -13.11 -3.22
C HIS A 143 -5.93 -11.90 -3.14
N ASP A 144 -6.28 -11.40 -1.95
CA ASP A 144 -6.90 -10.08 -1.83
C ASP A 144 -6.00 -9.06 -2.53
N THR A 145 -6.58 -8.30 -3.44
CA THR A 145 -5.87 -7.28 -4.20
C THR A 145 -6.29 -5.90 -3.73
N GLY A 146 -5.34 -5.12 -3.26
CA GLY A 146 -5.56 -3.73 -2.85
C GLY A 146 -5.44 -2.77 -4.03
N ILE A 147 -6.16 -1.66 -3.98
CA ILE A 147 -6.06 -0.57 -4.94
C ILE A 147 -6.07 0.79 -4.26
N HIS A 148 -5.14 1.66 -4.67
CA HIS A 148 -5.18 3.10 -4.39
C HIS A 148 -5.41 3.86 -5.69
N LEU A 149 -6.06 5.02 -5.59
CA LEU A 149 -6.38 5.89 -6.72
C LEU A 149 -6.16 7.35 -6.39
N LEU A 150 -5.56 8.11 -7.29
CA LEU A 150 -5.77 9.55 -7.41
C LEU A 150 -6.20 9.92 -8.84
N ILE A 151 -7.04 10.93 -8.97
CA ILE A 151 -7.34 11.62 -10.23
C ILE A 151 -6.39 12.81 -10.33
N GLY A 152 -5.57 12.82 -11.39
CA GLY A 152 -4.45 13.74 -11.51
C GLY A 152 -4.85 15.19 -11.74
N ASP A 153 -5.78 15.46 -12.64
CA ASP A 153 -6.20 16.82 -12.96
C ASP A 153 -7.47 17.20 -12.20
N GLY A 154 -7.44 18.35 -11.50
CA GLY A 154 -8.59 18.87 -10.75
C GLY A 154 -9.84 19.07 -11.63
N THR A 155 -9.68 19.40 -12.91
CA THR A 155 -10.81 19.55 -13.85
C THR A 155 -11.57 18.24 -14.09
N ASN A 156 -10.95 17.11 -13.81
CA ASN A 156 -11.52 15.77 -13.93
C ASN A 156 -12.19 15.27 -12.64
N ARG A 157 -12.05 15.99 -11.53
CA ARG A 157 -12.65 15.62 -10.24
C ARG A 157 -14.11 16.08 -10.15
N GLY A 158 -14.86 15.48 -9.24
CA GLY A 158 -16.28 15.84 -9.00
C GLY A 158 -17.26 15.48 -10.12
N ARG A 159 -16.82 14.76 -11.17
CA ARG A 159 -17.60 14.44 -12.38
C ARG A 159 -18.01 12.95 -12.46
N GLY A 160 -17.86 12.20 -11.37
CA GLY A 160 -18.16 10.76 -11.36
C GLY A 160 -17.08 9.87 -11.98
N LEU A 161 -15.98 10.44 -12.49
CA LEU A 161 -14.91 9.67 -13.14
C LEU A 161 -14.30 8.66 -12.17
N GLY A 162 -14.01 9.06 -10.93
CA GLY A 162 -13.48 8.15 -9.91
C GLY A 162 -14.33 6.89 -9.74
N THR A 163 -15.65 7.04 -9.67
CA THR A 163 -16.60 5.90 -9.58
C THR A 163 -16.50 4.98 -10.79
N THR A 164 -16.51 5.55 -11.99
CA THR A 164 -16.42 4.78 -13.24
C THR A 164 -15.11 4.01 -13.32
N LEU A 165 -14.00 4.66 -13.01
CA LEU A 165 -12.66 4.05 -13.09
C LEU A 165 -12.42 3.02 -11.99
N LEU A 166 -12.90 3.25 -10.76
CA LEU A 166 -12.83 2.27 -9.68
C LEU A 166 -13.55 0.98 -10.05
N ARG A 167 -14.74 1.09 -10.66
CA ARG A 167 -15.47 -0.07 -11.17
C ARG A 167 -14.66 -0.79 -12.25
N ALA A 168 -14.16 -0.06 -13.23
CA ALA A 168 -13.39 -0.61 -14.33
C ALA A 168 -12.10 -1.32 -13.85
N VAL A 169 -11.34 -0.72 -12.92
CA VAL A 169 -10.12 -1.32 -12.39
C VAL A 169 -10.42 -2.56 -11.54
N ALA A 170 -11.46 -2.52 -10.70
CA ALA A 170 -11.84 -3.70 -9.95
C ALA A 170 -12.27 -4.85 -10.87
N ASP A 171 -12.96 -4.55 -11.97
CA ASP A 171 -13.33 -5.55 -12.98
C ASP A 171 -12.10 -6.08 -13.72
N LEU A 172 -11.15 -5.23 -14.11
CA LEU A 172 -9.87 -5.64 -14.67
C LEU A 172 -9.10 -6.58 -13.74
N VAL A 173 -9.05 -6.26 -12.44
CA VAL A 173 -8.44 -7.14 -11.43
C VAL A 173 -9.14 -8.49 -11.43
N PHE A 174 -10.47 -8.52 -11.40
CA PHE A 174 -11.19 -9.78 -11.42
C PHE A 174 -10.99 -10.59 -12.70
N ASP A 175 -10.94 -9.95 -13.85
CA ASP A 175 -10.76 -10.63 -15.14
C ASP A 175 -9.37 -11.24 -15.28
N ASN A 176 -8.35 -10.52 -14.85
CA ASN A 176 -6.95 -10.93 -15.04
C ASN A 176 -6.37 -11.71 -13.85
N ARG A 177 -7.04 -11.70 -12.70
CA ARG A 177 -6.61 -12.40 -11.49
C ARG A 177 -7.70 -13.34 -10.98
N PRO A 178 -7.89 -14.52 -11.59
CA PRO A 178 -9.01 -15.43 -11.27
C PRO A 178 -9.02 -15.90 -9.81
N ARG A 179 -7.87 -15.95 -9.14
CA ARG A 179 -7.76 -16.29 -7.71
C ARG A 179 -8.14 -15.13 -6.77
N CYS A 180 -8.21 -13.91 -7.26
CA CYS A 180 -8.63 -12.74 -6.48
C CYS A 180 -10.13 -12.80 -6.24
N ALA A 181 -10.55 -13.07 -5.01
CA ALA A 181 -11.96 -13.09 -4.63
C ALA A 181 -12.47 -11.71 -4.21
N ARG A 182 -11.58 -10.81 -3.76
CA ARG A 182 -11.93 -9.49 -3.24
C ARG A 182 -10.94 -8.43 -3.70
N VAL A 183 -11.45 -7.27 -4.07
CA VAL A 183 -10.67 -6.03 -4.22
C VAL A 183 -10.88 -5.19 -2.97
N ILE A 184 -9.77 -4.71 -2.40
CA ILE A 184 -9.71 -4.02 -1.12
C ILE A 184 -9.23 -2.58 -1.34
N ALA A 185 -9.73 -1.65 -0.52
CA ALA A 185 -9.18 -0.31 -0.41
C ALA A 185 -9.43 0.24 0.99
N GLU A 186 -8.64 1.25 1.41
CA GLU A 186 -8.72 1.84 2.74
C GLU A 186 -8.60 3.38 2.70
N PRO A 187 -9.54 4.06 2.00
CA PRO A 187 -9.54 5.52 1.98
C PRO A 187 -9.68 6.09 3.39
N ASP A 188 -9.01 7.21 3.66
CA ASP A 188 -9.22 8.00 4.87
C ASP A 188 -10.72 8.35 5.00
N ILE A 189 -11.31 8.12 6.17
CA ILE A 189 -12.73 8.41 6.41
C ILE A 189 -13.08 9.88 6.19
N ARG A 190 -12.11 10.79 6.32
CA ARG A 190 -12.27 12.22 6.07
C ARG A 190 -12.35 12.55 4.57
N ASN A 191 -11.86 11.65 3.71
CA ASN A 191 -11.95 11.79 2.27
C ASN A 191 -13.33 11.32 1.77
N THR A 192 -14.36 12.09 2.11
CA THR A 192 -15.74 11.74 1.75
C THR A 192 -15.98 11.60 0.25
N PRO A 193 -15.33 12.37 -0.66
CA PRO A 193 -15.43 12.13 -2.09
C PRO A 193 -14.90 10.74 -2.50
N SER A 194 -13.78 10.30 -1.93
CA SER A 194 -13.21 8.97 -2.20
C SER A 194 -14.12 7.87 -1.66
N VAL A 195 -14.53 7.95 -0.40
CA VAL A 195 -15.46 6.98 0.21
C VAL A 195 -16.73 6.84 -0.62
N SER A 196 -17.33 7.97 -1.04
CA SER A 196 -18.53 7.98 -1.89
C SER A 196 -18.28 7.34 -3.26
N ALA A 197 -17.12 7.58 -3.89
CA ALA A 197 -16.75 6.98 -5.16
C ALA A 197 -16.62 5.45 -5.06
N PHE A 198 -16.01 4.95 -3.98
CA PHE A 198 -15.94 3.51 -3.71
C PHE A 198 -17.33 2.90 -3.53
N LEU A 199 -18.18 3.48 -2.69
CA LEU A 199 -19.56 3.00 -2.48
C LEU A 199 -20.34 2.93 -3.80
N ASN A 200 -20.28 3.98 -4.60
CA ASN A 200 -20.98 4.08 -5.88
C ASN A 200 -20.39 3.16 -6.97
N SER A 201 -19.16 2.66 -6.79
CA SER A 201 -18.51 1.71 -7.71
C SER A 201 -18.74 0.24 -7.34
N GLY A 202 -19.54 -0.01 -6.29
CA GLY A 202 -19.91 -1.37 -5.87
C GLY A 202 -19.04 -1.95 -4.77
N PHE A 203 -18.22 -1.14 -4.14
CA PHE A 203 -17.60 -1.52 -2.88
C PHE A 203 -18.57 -1.32 -1.73
N ARG A 204 -18.38 -2.09 -0.68
CA ARG A 204 -19.09 -1.95 0.59
C ARG A 204 -18.11 -1.56 1.67
N CYS A 205 -18.48 -0.64 2.54
CA CYS A 205 -17.74 -0.38 3.76
C CYS A 205 -17.96 -1.57 4.70
N SER A 206 -16.89 -2.32 4.96
CA SER A 206 -16.92 -3.50 5.83
C SER A 206 -16.68 -3.13 7.28
N ALA A 207 -15.82 -2.17 7.52
CA ALA A 207 -15.45 -1.68 8.86
C ALA A 207 -14.77 -0.31 8.77
N GLU A 208 -14.66 0.38 9.89
CA GLU A 208 -13.64 1.42 10.08
C GLU A 208 -12.46 0.79 10.81
N ILE A 209 -11.25 1.09 10.36
CA ILE A 209 -9.99 0.55 10.90
C ILE A 209 -9.04 1.68 11.23
N ASP A 210 -8.32 1.53 12.35
CA ASP A 210 -7.26 2.46 12.74
C ASP A 210 -5.93 1.97 12.16
N LEU A 211 -5.35 2.75 11.25
CA LEU A 211 -4.02 2.56 10.70
C LEU A 211 -3.06 3.55 11.35
N PRO A 212 -1.74 3.33 11.33
CA PRO A 212 -0.78 4.23 11.96
C PRO A 212 -0.91 5.69 11.52
N GLU A 213 -1.25 5.92 10.24
CA GLU A 213 -1.28 7.24 9.62
C GLU A 213 -2.69 7.83 9.54
N LYS A 214 -3.73 6.99 9.60
CA LYS A 214 -5.11 7.42 9.35
C LYS A 214 -6.14 6.48 9.95
N ARG A 215 -7.33 7.00 10.21
CA ARG A 215 -8.53 6.17 10.35
C ARG A 215 -9.16 5.99 8.98
N ALA A 216 -9.36 4.75 8.58
CA ALA A 216 -9.76 4.39 7.23
C ALA A 216 -11.07 3.63 7.18
N ALA A 217 -11.83 3.81 6.10
CA ALA A 217 -12.95 2.96 5.75
C ALA A 217 -12.44 1.75 4.98
N LEU A 218 -12.55 0.55 5.54
CA LEU A 218 -12.22 -0.68 4.84
C LEU A 218 -13.28 -0.97 3.79
N MET A 219 -12.94 -0.72 2.53
CA MET A 219 -13.81 -0.90 1.38
C MET A 219 -13.53 -2.23 0.72
N ILE A 220 -14.56 -3.05 0.49
CA ILE A 220 -14.44 -4.38 -0.10
C ILE A 220 -15.42 -4.52 -1.26
N ARG A 221 -14.92 -4.93 -2.43
CA ARG A 221 -15.73 -5.41 -3.55
C ARG A 221 -15.48 -6.88 -3.77
N GLU A 222 -16.54 -7.70 -3.72
CA GLU A 222 -16.43 -9.14 -3.87
C GLU A 222 -16.74 -9.56 -5.31
N ARG A 223 -15.92 -10.49 -5.84
CA ARG A 223 -16.15 -11.11 -7.16
C ARG A 223 -17.55 -11.71 -7.28
N ALA A 224 -18.01 -12.42 -6.24
CA ALA A 224 -19.31 -13.08 -6.23
C ALA A 224 -20.49 -12.10 -6.40
N LEU A 225 -20.29 -10.82 -6.08
CA LEU A 225 -21.32 -9.78 -6.15
C LEU A 225 -21.13 -8.85 -7.37
N ARG A 226 -20.15 -9.14 -8.24
CA ARG A 226 -19.75 -8.29 -9.36
C ARG A 226 -20.92 -7.89 -10.26
N ASN A 227 -21.83 -8.81 -10.53
CA ASN A 227 -22.94 -8.65 -11.51
C ASN A 227 -24.24 -8.18 -10.85
N LEU A 228 -24.23 -7.83 -9.57
CA LEU A 228 -25.43 -7.35 -8.87
C LEU A 228 -25.60 -5.83 -8.89
N LEU A 229 -24.77 -5.12 -9.68
CA LEU A 229 -24.73 -3.64 -9.75
C LEU A 229 -24.99 -3.15 -11.17
#